data_b83044ed3a043baf1d8f4d041f7ef062
#
_entry.id   b83044ed3a043baf1d8f4d041f7ef062
#
_cell.length_a   1.000
_cell.length_b   1.000
_cell.length_c   1.000
_cell.angle_alpha   90.00
_cell.angle_beta   90.00
_cell.angle_gamma   90.00
#
_symmetry.space_group_name_H-M   'P 1'
#
loop_
_entity.id
_entity.type
_entity.pdbx_description
1 polymer ?
#
loop_
_entity_poly.entity_id
_entity_poly.type
_entity_poly.pdbx_seq_one_letter_code
_entity_poly.pdbx_strand_id
1 'polypeptide(L)'
;MIQLDRSLQAWGSPEFETILKRELAQQASELPLQQGLATGNYVLDAPVTVVINSVADTGGTIRVMAGVFYQGIIGGCSCADDPTPTSEINEYCEVRLDIDKAGGAAVVRLES
;
A
#
# COMPACT_ATOMS: atom_id res chain seq x y z
N MET A 1 1.49 12.11 2.75
CA MET A 1 0.35 11.89 3.65
C MET A 1 -0.85 11.53 2.81
N ILE A 2 -1.60 10.54 3.22
CA ILE A 2 -2.76 10.05 2.50
C ILE A 2 -4.03 10.60 3.14
N GLN A 3 -5.02 10.94 2.31
CA GLN A 3 -6.32 11.36 2.78
C GLN A 3 -7.33 10.24 2.55
N LEU A 4 -7.94 9.75 3.63
CA LEU A 4 -8.84 8.59 3.60
C LEU A 4 -10.25 8.98 4.06
N ASP A 5 -10.84 9.94 3.39
CA ASP A 5 -12.15 10.49 3.77
C ASP A 5 -13.26 9.45 3.69
N ARG A 6 -13.27 8.65 2.62
CA ARG A 6 -14.31 7.64 2.43
C ARG A 6 -14.19 6.51 3.45
N SER A 7 -12.96 6.12 3.77
CA SER A 7 -12.72 5.11 4.79
C SER A 7 -13.19 5.60 6.16
N LEU A 8 -12.92 6.87 6.47
CA LEU A 8 -13.35 7.45 7.74
C LEU A 8 -14.88 7.48 7.83
N GLN A 9 -15.57 7.82 6.74
CA GLN A 9 -17.02 7.82 6.72
C GLN A 9 -17.61 6.43 6.91
N ALA A 10 -16.90 5.40 6.47
CA ALA A 10 -17.32 4.01 6.62
C ALA A 10 -16.93 3.40 7.96
N TRP A 11 -16.20 4.15 8.80
CA TRP A 11 -15.76 3.67 10.12
C TRP A 11 -16.97 3.30 10.98
N GLY A 12 -16.91 2.11 11.55
CA GLY A 12 -18.04 1.57 12.32
C GLY A 12 -19.03 0.77 11.51
N SER A 13 -18.85 0.70 10.19
CA SER A 13 -19.69 -0.14 9.32
C SER A 13 -18.91 -1.35 8.84
N PRO A 14 -19.60 -2.43 8.41
CA PRO A 14 -18.90 -3.61 7.87
C PRO A 14 -18.21 -3.36 6.54
N GLU A 15 -18.46 -2.23 5.89
CA GLU A 15 -17.85 -1.88 4.61
C GLU A 15 -16.50 -1.15 4.76
N PHE A 16 -16.11 -0.81 5.98
CA PHE A 16 -14.89 -0.05 6.22
C PHE A 16 -13.66 -0.66 5.56
N GLU A 17 -13.44 -1.95 5.76
CA GLU A 17 -12.28 -2.62 5.19
C GLU A 17 -12.28 -2.61 3.66
N THR A 18 -13.44 -2.85 3.06
CA THR A 18 -13.57 -2.85 1.60
C THR A 18 -13.29 -1.48 1.01
N ILE A 19 -13.82 -0.44 1.63
CA ILE A 19 -13.61 0.94 1.19
C ILE A 19 -12.16 1.35 1.41
N LEU A 20 -11.57 0.97 2.55
CA LEU A 20 -10.18 1.27 2.84
C LEU A 20 -9.23 0.64 1.82
N LYS A 21 -9.44 -0.63 1.48
CA LYS A 21 -8.65 -1.31 0.45
C LYS A 21 -8.70 -0.56 -0.87
N ARG A 22 -9.89 -0.12 -1.25
CA ARG A 22 -10.09 0.61 -2.52
C ARG A 22 -9.39 1.95 -2.51
N GLU A 23 -9.53 2.72 -1.43
CA GLU A 23 -8.87 4.01 -1.33
C GLU A 23 -7.35 3.88 -1.32
N LEU A 24 -6.81 2.89 -0.61
CA LEU A 24 -5.37 2.66 -0.59
C LEU A 24 -4.85 2.25 -1.96
N ALA A 25 -5.59 1.40 -2.67
CA ALA A 25 -5.18 0.99 -4.01
C ALA A 25 -5.19 2.17 -5.00
N GLN A 26 -6.13 3.08 -4.85
CA GLN A 26 -6.20 4.28 -5.70
C GLN A 26 -5.06 5.25 -5.41
N GLN A 27 -4.50 5.20 -4.21
CA GLN A 27 -3.41 6.08 -3.78
C GLN A 27 -2.11 5.32 -3.61
N ALA A 28 -1.91 4.26 -4.39
CA ALA A 28 -0.74 3.39 -4.25
C ALA A 28 0.58 4.16 -4.40
N SER A 29 0.61 5.23 -5.19
CA SER A 29 1.79 6.05 -5.37
C SER A 29 2.22 6.78 -4.09
N GLU A 30 1.31 6.95 -3.14
CA GLU A 30 1.60 7.56 -1.85
C GLU A 30 2.11 6.56 -0.82
N LEU A 31 2.07 5.27 -1.12
CA LEU A 31 2.54 4.23 -0.23
C LEU A 31 4.06 4.06 -0.36
N PRO A 32 4.76 3.65 0.72
CA PRO A 32 6.21 3.49 0.68
C PRO A 32 6.64 2.18 0.01
N LEU A 33 6.12 1.90 -1.18
CA LEU A 33 6.35 0.62 -1.86
C LEU A 33 7.78 0.47 -2.35
N GLN A 34 8.39 1.56 -2.79
CA GLN A 34 9.78 1.55 -3.25
C GLN A 34 10.73 1.14 -2.11
N GLN A 35 10.45 1.58 -0.90
CA GLN A 35 11.24 1.22 0.27
C GLN A 35 11.01 -0.22 0.70
N GLY A 36 9.86 -0.79 0.36
CA GLY A 36 9.50 -2.15 0.72
C GLY A 36 9.95 -3.21 -0.27
N LEU A 37 10.64 -2.82 -1.35
CA LEU A 37 11.13 -3.78 -2.34
C LEU A 37 12.17 -4.71 -1.72
N ALA A 38 11.95 -6.01 -1.87
CA ALA A 38 12.89 -7.02 -1.39
C ALA A 38 13.90 -7.41 -2.47
N THR A 39 13.45 -7.56 -3.70
CA THR A 39 14.26 -8.07 -4.81
C THR A 39 14.27 -7.11 -6.00
N GLY A 40 13.15 -6.48 -6.30
CA GLY A 40 13.02 -5.58 -7.43
C GLY A 40 13.75 -4.26 -7.25
N ASN A 41 14.08 -3.60 -8.34
CA ASN A 41 14.74 -2.30 -8.32
C ASN A 41 13.74 -1.16 -8.37
N TYR A 42 12.59 -1.37 -9.00
CA TYR A 42 11.57 -0.33 -9.19
C TYR A 42 10.19 -0.93 -8.97
N VAL A 43 9.29 -0.09 -8.45
CA VAL A 43 7.88 -0.45 -8.36
C VAL A 43 7.25 -0.33 -9.74
N LEU A 44 6.58 -1.39 -10.17
CA LEU A 44 5.85 -1.39 -11.43
C LEU A 44 4.55 -0.59 -11.25
N ASP A 45 4.23 0.26 -12.21
CA ASP A 45 2.97 0.99 -12.23
C ASP A 45 1.85 0.05 -12.67
N ALA A 46 1.33 -0.68 -11.72
CA ALA A 46 0.28 -1.68 -11.90
C ALA A 46 -0.63 -1.68 -10.69
N PRO A 47 -1.85 -2.19 -10.82
CA PRO A 47 -2.76 -2.27 -9.68
C PRO A 47 -2.15 -3.06 -8.53
N VAL A 48 -2.40 -2.59 -7.31
CA VAL A 48 -1.94 -3.27 -6.09
C VAL A 48 -3.13 -3.95 -5.43
N THR A 49 -2.84 -5.00 -4.65
CA THR A 49 -3.84 -5.67 -3.82
C THR A 49 -3.53 -5.37 -2.36
N VAL A 50 -4.52 -4.87 -1.65
CA VAL A 50 -4.38 -4.52 -0.24
C VAL A 50 -5.16 -5.52 0.60
N VAL A 51 -4.52 -6.01 1.65
CA VAL A 51 -5.12 -6.92 2.64
C VAL A 51 -5.09 -6.23 3.99
N ILE A 52 -6.20 -6.23 4.69
CA ILE A 52 -6.27 -5.65 6.03
C ILE A 52 -5.98 -6.74 7.04
N ASN A 53 -4.87 -6.62 7.76
CA ASN A 53 -4.44 -7.61 8.74
C ASN A 53 -5.05 -7.36 10.11
N SER A 54 -5.12 -6.11 10.55
CA SER A 54 -5.75 -5.76 11.81
C SER A 54 -6.18 -4.29 11.81
N VAL A 55 -7.17 -4.00 12.64
CA VAL A 55 -7.68 -2.65 12.83
C VAL A 55 -7.86 -2.44 14.33
N ALA A 56 -7.35 -1.32 14.83
CA ALA A 56 -7.48 -0.96 16.23
C ALA A 56 -7.93 0.50 16.36
N ASP A 57 -8.91 0.72 17.24
CA ASP A 57 -9.35 2.06 17.60
C ASP A 57 -8.51 2.52 18.80
N THR A 58 -7.74 3.58 18.59
CA THR A 58 -6.87 4.13 19.65
C THR A 58 -7.41 5.43 20.24
N GLY A 59 -8.72 5.68 20.09
CA GLY A 59 -9.35 6.89 20.59
C GLY A 59 -9.52 7.93 19.50
N GLY A 60 -8.56 8.80 19.31
CA GLY A 60 -8.60 9.81 18.25
C GLY A 60 -8.07 9.36 16.91
N THR A 61 -7.55 8.14 16.84
CA THR A 61 -6.90 7.60 15.66
C THR A 61 -7.33 6.16 15.43
N ILE A 62 -7.41 5.74 14.18
CA ILE A 62 -7.63 4.35 13.80
C ILE A 62 -6.30 3.80 13.29
N ARG A 63 -5.77 2.79 13.96
CA ARG A 63 -4.54 2.13 13.53
C ARG A 63 -4.87 0.90 12.70
N VAL A 64 -4.33 0.85 11.50
CA VAL A 64 -4.55 -0.26 10.58
C VAL A 64 -3.22 -0.87 10.21
N MET A 65 -3.13 -2.20 10.33
CA MET A 65 -2.01 -2.96 9.79
C MET A 65 -2.48 -3.59 8.49
N ALA A 66 -1.81 -3.28 7.40
CA ALA A 66 -2.20 -3.73 6.07
C ALA A 66 -1.02 -4.35 5.35
N GLY A 67 -1.31 -5.39 4.57
CA GLY A 67 -0.37 -5.96 3.63
C GLY A 67 -0.66 -5.47 2.23
N VAL A 68 0.38 -5.16 1.48
CA VAL A 68 0.25 -4.69 0.10
C VAL A 68 1.02 -5.64 -0.80
N PHE A 69 0.29 -6.27 -1.72
CA PHE A 69 0.89 -7.06 -2.79
C PHE A 69 0.99 -6.19 -4.02
N TYR A 70 2.19 -6.06 -4.55
CA TYR A 70 2.46 -5.22 -5.70
C TYR A 70 3.51 -5.88 -6.57
N GLN A 71 3.85 -5.25 -7.68
CA GLN A 71 4.84 -5.79 -8.59
C GLN A 71 6.04 -4.86 -8.68
N GLY A 72 7.23 -5.46 -8.71
CA GLY A 72 8.45 -4.76 -8.98
C GLY A 72 9.06 -5.20 -10.30
N ILE A 73 10.05 -4.48 -10.74
CA ILE A 73 10.80 -4.79 -11.94
C ILE A 73 12.25 -4.95 -11.55
N ILE A 74 12.87 -6.05 -11.98
CA ILE A 74 14.32 -6.17 -11.92
C ILE A 74 14.85 -5.53 -13.19
N GLY A 75 15.33 -4.29 -13.03
CA GLY A 75 15.93 -3.59 -14.13
C GLY A 75 17.43 -3.72 -14.09
N GLY A 76 18.04 -3.45 -15.14
CA GLY A 76 19.39 -3.02 -15.14
C GLY A 76 20.43 -3.94 -15.63
N CYS A 77 20.32 -5.17 -15.78
CA CYS A 77 21.30 -5.85 -16.57
C CYS A 77 20.88 -5.78 -18.00
N SER A 78 21.20 -4.72 -18.60
CA SER A 78 21.06 -4.62 -20.03
C SER A 78 22.16 -5.43 -20.68
N CYS A 79 21.95 -6.69 -20.74
CA CYS A 79 22.56 -7.40 -21.84
C CYS A 79 21.85 -6.84 -23.06
N ALA A 80 22.48 -5.92 -23.71
CA ALA A 80 21.89 -5.20 -24.84
C ALA A 80 21.42 -6.12 -25.95
N ASP A 81 21.88 -7.35 -25.92
CA ASP A 81 21.56 -8.35 -26.94
C ASP A 81 20.42 -9.28 -26.48
N ASP A 82 19.93 -9.11 -25.27
CA ASP A 82 18.88 -9.97 -24.75
C ASP A 82 17.51 -9.32 -25.01
N PRO A 83 16.70 -9.86 -25.91
CA PRO A 83 15.36 -9.32 -26.15
C PRO A 83 14.37 -9.67 -25.06
N THR A 84 14.81 -10.31 -23.98
CA THR A 84 13.94 -10.70 -22.89
C THR A 84 13.42 -9.45 -22.20
N PRO A 85 12.10 -9.29 -22.07
CA PRO A 85 11.56 -8.15 -21.30
C PRO A 85 12.03 -8.22 -19.86
N THR A 86 12.12 -7.06 -19.22
CA THR A 86 12.41 -6.96 -17.80
C THR A 86 11.49 -7.87 -17.02
N SER A 87 12.05 -8.64 -16.09
CA SER A 87 11.26 -9.58 -15.30
C SER A 87 10.41 -8.84 -14.31
N GLU A 88 9.11 -9.10 -14.35
CA GLU A 88 8.20 -8.63 -13.32
C GLU A 88 8.23 -9.63 -12.17
N ILE A 89 8.32 -9.13 -10.96
CA ILE A 89 8.31 -9.96 -9.77
C ILE A 89 7.21 -9.50 -8.82
N ASN A 90 6.67 -10.44 -8.07
CA ASN A 90 5.69 -10.13 -7.04
C ASN A 90 6.40 -9.66 -5.78
N GLU A 91 5.99 -8.54 -5.25
CA GLU A 91 6.50 -7.99 -4.02
C GLU A 91 5.39 -7.90 -2.98
N TYR A 92 5.79 -7.89 -1.73
CA TYR A 92 4.88 -7.75 -0.60
C TYR A 92 5.53 -6.89 0.46
N CYS A 93 4.76 -5.97 1.04
CA CYS A 93 5.21 -5.25 2.22
C CYS A 93 4.04 -5.05 3.18
N GLU A 94 4.37 -4.81 4.43
CA GLU A 94 3.39 -4.47 5.45
C GLU A 94 3.54 -3.02 5.82
N VAL A 95 2.43 -2.32 5.91
CA VAL A 95 2.39 -0.91 6.27
C VAL A 95 1.46 -0.70 7.46
N ARG A 96 1.79 0.29 8.26
CA ARG A 96 0.93 0.76 9.33
C ARG A 96 0.35 2.10 8.94
N LEU A 97 -0.96 2.21 9.09
CA LEU A 97 -1.68 3.44 8.85
C LEU A 97 -2.22 3.95 10.18
N ASP A 98 -2.02 5.22 10.43
CA ASP A 98 -2.66 5.90 11.55
C ASP A 98 -3.58 6.95 10.95
N ILE A 99 -4.89 6.70 11.01
CA ILE A 99 -5.92 7.54 10.40
C ILE A 99 -6.48 8.47 11.47
N ASP A 100 -6.37 9.77 11.24
CA ASP A 100 -6.94 10.77 12.15
C ASP A 100 -8.46 10.79 11.98
N LYS A 101 -9.17 10.50 13.05
CA LYS A 101 -10.64 10.52 13.05
C LYS A 101 -11.20 11.92 12.83
N ALA A 102 -10.47 12.95 13.16
CA ALA A 102 -10.95 14.32 13.03
C ALA A 102 -10.95 14.81 11.57
N GLY A 103 -9.98 14.36 10.76
CA GLY A 103 -9.84 14.89 9.42
C GLY A 103 -9.67 13.85 8.31
N GLY A 104 -9.49 12.58 8.66
CA GLY A 104 -9.27 11.53 7.68
C GLY A 104 -7.86 11.46 7.13
N ALA A 105 -6.96 12.31 7.60
CA ALA A 105 -5.56 12.26 7.19
C ALA A 105 -4.88 11.02 7.80
N ALA A 106 -4.11 10.32 7.00
CA ALA A 106 -3.44 9.11 7.45
C ALA A 106 -1.93 9.24 7.28
N VAL A 107 -1.20 8.81 8.29
CA VAL A 107 0.24 8.65 8.22
C VAL A 107 0.52 7.18 7.92
N VAL A 108 1.32 6.93 6.89
CA VAL A 108 1.67 5.58 6.47
C VAL A 108 3.14 5.33 6.80
N ARG A 109 3.40 4.20 7.44
CA ARG A 109 4.77 3.78 7.76
C ARG A 109 4.98 2.37 7.28
N LEU A 110 6.17 2.12 6.74
CA LEU A 110 6.58 0.78 6.37
C LEU A 110 6.95 0.00 7.64
N GLU A 111 6.35 -1.17 7.83
CA GLU A 111 6.63 -2.03 8.98
C GLU A 111 7.58 -3.18 8.62
N SER A 112 7.54 -3.64 7.40
CA SER A 112 8.49 -4.68 6.95
C SER A 112 8.57 -4.80 5.44
#